data_ed0975be760055b0b26ee51d136e64de
#
_entry.id   ed0975be760055b0b26ee51d136e64de
#
_cell.length_a   1.000
_cell.length_b   1.000
_cell.length_c   1.000
_cell.angle_alpha   90.00
_cell.angle_beta   90.00
_cell.angle_gamma   90.00
#
_symmetry.space_group_name_H-M   'P 1'
#
loop_
_entity.id
_entity.type
_entity.pdbx_description
1 polymer ?
#
loop_
_entity_poly.entity_id
_entity_poly.type
_entity_poly.pdbx_seq_one_letter_code
_entity_poly.pdbx_strand_id
1 'polypeptide(L)'
;TLTESANITAWAEKMGKADSDIVTAAFIKIVDGVAVDTFNFPDKNFRDVVKTFDTDDNNILSDTEIAAVKEIDCKGRAITNLKGIEYFTALEDLYCYDNELTELDLRRNTKLKELNCSTNRLTVLDLSQNPKLKMVICSDNALTALNLSSNSKLTNLNASGNIREITLTGNAFVLSSLTGFDVSKARNWQGGTV
;
A
#
# COMPACT_ATOMS: atom_id res chain seq x y z
N THR A 1 -28.40 -6.53 -10.43
CA THR A 1 -27.38 -5.52 -10.08
C THR A 1 -27.93 -4.18 -10.55
N LEU A 2 -28.19 -3.27 -9.62
CA LEU A 2 -28.58 -1.91 -9.95
C LEU A 2 -27.32 -1.12 -10.32
N THR A 3 -27.29 -0.57 -11.50
CA THR A 3 -26.15 0.22 -12.01
C THR A 3 -26.25 1.69 -11.67
N GLU A 4 -27.40 2.12 -11.13
CA GLU A 4 -27.66 3.49 -10.72
C GLU A 4 -28.44 3.53 -9.41
N SER A 5 -28.34 4.64 -8.66
CA SER A 5 -29.16 4.87 -7.48
C SER A 5 -30.62 4.93 -7.89
N ALA A 6 -31.43 4.03 -7.39
CA ALA A 6 -32.86 4.01 -7.65
C ALA A 6 -33.61 4.08 -6.33
N ASN A 7 -34.63 4.92 -6.28
CA ASN A 7 -35.64 4.86 -5.23
C ASN A 7 -36.57 3.72 -5.57
N ILE A 8 -36.52 2.64 -4.80
CA ILE A 8 -37.43 1.52 -4.94
C ILE A 8 -38.54 1.71 -3.91
N THR A 9 -39.75 1.97 -4.39
CA THR A 9 -40.96 1.95 -3.56
C THR A 9 -41.52 0.54 -3.61
N ALA A 10 -41.44 -0.18 -2.52
CA ALA A 10 -42.06 -1.49 -2.38
C ALA A 10 -43.29 -1.35 -1.47
N TRP A 11 -44.44 -1.77 -1.94
CA TRP A 11 -45.63 -1.93 -1.10
C TRP A 11 -46.00 -3.40 -1.00
N ALA A 12 -46.49 -3.79 0.16
CA ALA A 12 -47.08 -5.09 0.35
C ALA A 12 -48.59 -4.93 0.49
N GLU A 13 -49.35 -5.44 -0.46
CA GLU A 13 -50.79 -5.50 -0.41
C GLU A 13 -51.21 -6.79 0.33
N LYS A 14 -51.90 -6.62 1.46
CA LYS A 14 -52.53 -7.71 2.16
C LYS A 14 -54.03 -7.62 2.01
N MET A 15 -54.62 -8.59 1.37
CA MET A 15 -56.05 -8.63 1.17
C MET A 15 -56.83 -8.41 2.50
N GLY A 16 -57.62 -7.33 2.58
CA GLY A 16 -58.57 -7.06 3.65
C GLY A 16 -58.07 -6.22 4.83
N LYS A 17 -56.94 -5.50 4.72
CA LYS A 17 -56.53 -4.48 5.69
C LYS A 17 -56.16 -3.20 4.99
N ALA A 18 -56.41 -2.05 5.68
CA ALA A 18 -55.98 -0.74 5.22
C ALA A 18 -54.50 -0.71 4.85
N ASP A 19 -54.17 0.07 3.86
CA ASP A 19 -52.80 0.25 3.36
C ASP A 19 -51.81 0.33 4.51
N SER A 20 -50.79 -0.54 4.46
CA SER A 20 -49.68 -0.43 5.38
C SER A 20 -48.94 0.89 5.12
N ASP A 21 -48.49 1.55 6.18
CA ASP A 21 -47.66 2.73 6.07
C ASP A 21 -46.55 2.49 5.05
N ILE A 22 -46.41 3.41 4.10
CA ILE A 22 -45.32 3.31 3.10
C ILE A 22 -44.00 3.41 3.85
N VAL A 23 -43.35 2.30 4.01
CA VAL A 23 -41.97 2.28 4.50
C VAL A 23 -41.08 2.66 3.34
N THR A 24 -40.68 3.92 3.29
CA THR A 24 -39.65 4.37 2.37
C THR A 24 -38.31 3.87 2.89
N ALA A 25 -37.91 2.68 2.46
CA ALA A 25 -36.55 2.24 2.66
C ALA A 25 -35.67 2.97 1.66
N ALA A 26 -34.82 3.86 2.14
CA ALA A 26 -33.73 4.37 1.33
C ALA A 26 -32.76 3.21 1.06
N PHE A 27 -32.83 2.64 -0.13
CA PHE A 27 -31.82 1.68 -0.56
C PHE A 27 -30.58 2.51 -0.92
N ILE A 28 -29.60 2.47 -0.04
CA ILE A 28 -28.28 3.01 -0.36
C ILE A 28 -27.74 2.11 -1.48
N LYS A 29 -27.46 2.71 -2.65
CA LYS A 29 -26.65 2.05 -3.67
C LYS A 29 -25.41 1.52 -2.95
N ILE A 30 -25.25 0.20 -2.91
CA ILE A 30 -23.95 -0.38 -2.59
C ILE A 30 -23.07 0.03 -3.78
N VAL A 31 -22.33 1.08 -3.62
CA VAL A 31 -21.32 1.46 -4.61
C VAL A 31 -20.20 0.45 -4.40
N ASP A 32 -19.98 -0.39 -5.41
CA ASP A 32 -18.83 -1.28 -5.42
C ASP A 32 -17.57 -0.40 -5.44
N GLY A 33 -16.84 -0.38 -4.32
CA GLY A 33 -15.68 0.46 -4.18
C GLY A 33 -15.30 0.72 -2.71
N VAL A 34 -14.27 1.52 -2.52
CA VAL A 34 -13.72 1.88 -1.20
C VAL A 34 -13.98 3.36 -0.93
N ALA A 35 -14.71 3.67 0.12
CA ALA A 35 -14.94 5.07 0.53
C ALA A 35 -13.63 5.75 0.91
N VAL A 36 -13.44 6.99 0.41
CA VAL A 36 -12.27 7.81 0.75
C VAL A 36 -12.57 8.57 2.04
N ASP A 37 -12.50 7.86 3.16
CA ASP A 37 -12.87 8.34 4.48
C ASP A 37 -11.79 8.05 5.54
N THR A 38 -12.06 8.43 6.79
CA THR A 38 -11.12 8.23 7.90
C THR A 38 -11.04 6.78 8.39
N PHE A 39 -11.98 5.93 8.02
CA PHE A 39 -11.97 4.52 8.38
C PHE A 39 -11.03 3.72 7.47
N ASN A 40 -11.13 3.95 6.16
CA ASN A 40 -10.32 3.27 5.15
C ASN A 40 -8.92 3.90 5.01
N PHE A 41 -8.83 5.22 5.11
CA PHE A 41 -7.60 6.01 4.98
C PHE A 41 -7.48 6.98 6.17
N PRO A 42 -7.05 6.51 7.36
CA PRO A 42 -7.06 7.31 8.59
C PRO A 42 -6.12 8.51 8.55
N ASP A 43 -4.94 8.37 7.94
CA ASP A 43 -4.02 9.48 7.78
C ASP A 43 -4.56 10.52 6.79
N LYS A 44 -4.67 11.78 7.25
CA LYS A 44 -5.24 12.84 6.42
C LYS A 44 -4.39 13.13 5.18
N ASN A 45 -3.08 13.15 5.36
CA ASN A 45 -2.16 13.51 4.28
C ASN A 45 -2.10 12.41 3.22
N PHE A 46 -2.16 11.14 3.63
CA PHE A 46 -2.31 10.03 2.70
C PHE A 46 -3.68 10.04 2.01
N ARG A 47 -4.76 10.29 2.75
CA ARG A 47 -6.11 10.39 2.19
C ARG A 47 -6.22 11.52 1.15
N ASP A 48 -5.51 12.64 1.34
CA ASP A 48 -5.46 13.72 0.35
C ASP A 48 -4.75 13.29 -0.95
N VAL A 49 -3.75 12.38 -0.88
CA VAL A 49 -3.18 11.73 -2.06
C VAL A 49 -4.20 10.80 -2.71
N VAL A 50 -4.85 9.95 -1.92
CA VAL A 50 -5.84 8.97 -2.40
C VAL A 50 -7.00 9.65 -3.12
N LYS A 51 -7.45 10.81 -2.67
CA LYS A 51 -8.49 11.60 -3.34
C LYS A 51 -8.15 11.96 -4.79
N THR A 52 -6.88 12.05 -5.15
CA THR A 52 -6.49 12.35 -6.54
C THR A 52 -6.77 11.19 -7.50
N PHE A 53 -7.08 10.00 -7.00
CA PHE A 53 -7.44 8.82 -7.78
C PHE A 53 -8.95 8.66 -7.96
N ASP A 54 -9.75 9.41 -7.19
CA ASP A 54 -11.20 9.54 -7.35
C ASP A 54 -11.48 10.49 -8.51
N THR A 55 -11.70 9.92 -9.68
CA THR A 55 -11.76 10.68 -10.94
C THR A 55 -13.12 11.32 -11.20
N ASP A 56 -14.16 10.84 -10.54
CA ASP A 56 -15.54 11.37 -10.65
C ASP A 56 -15.97 12.19 -9.41
N ASP A 57 -15.03 12.38 -8.46
CA ASP A 57 -15.17 13.19 -7.23
C ASP A 57 -16.39 12.80 -6.37
N ASN A 58 -16.68 11.50 -6.35
CA ASN A 58 -17.80 10.96 -5.58
C ASN A 58 -17.42 10.49 -4.17
N ASN A 59 -16.14 10.63 -3.77
CA ASN A 59 -15.51 10.15 -2.53
C ASN A 59 -15.55 8.63 -2.36
N ILE A 60 -15.60 7.88 -3.46
CA ILE A 60 -15.54 6.42 -3.48
C ILE A 60 -14.61 6.01 -4.61
N LEU A 61 -13.55 5.30 -4.28
CA LEU A 61 -12.73 4.67 -5.30
C LEU A 61 -13.44 3.43 -5.82
N SER A 62 -13.88 3.46 -7.05
CA SER A 62 -14.38 2.28 -7.76
C SER A 62 -13.27 1.25 -7.99
N ASP A 63 -13.64 0.00 -8.24
CA ASP A 63 -12.66 -1.05 -8.60
C ASP A 63 -11.83 -0.67 -9.83
N THR A 64 -12.43 0.09 -10.77
CA THR A 64 -11.73 0.58 -11.97
C THR A 64 -10.66 1.60 -11.61
N GLU A 65 -10.97 2.58 -10.75
CA GLU A 65 -10.03 3.59 -10.31
C GLU A 65 -8.89 2.96 -9.50
N ILE A 66 -9.21 2.09 -8.56
CA ILE A 66 -8.21 1.32 -7.80
C ILE A 66 -7.29 0.54 -8.73
N ALA A 67 -7.85 -0.17 -9.73
CA ALA A 67 -7.07 -0.97 -10.66
C ALA A 67 -6.22 -0.13 -11.62
N ALA A 68 -6.58 1.13 -11.85
CA ALA A 68 -5.81 2.06 -12.67
C ALA A 68 -4.55 2.59 -11.96
N VAL A 69 -4.52 2.62 -10.61
CA VAL A 69 -3.38 3.12 -9.85
C VAL A 69 -2.22 2.12 -9.92
N LYS A 70 -1.16 2.52 -10.64
CA LYS A 70 0.08 1.77 -10.78
C LYS A 70 1.23 2.38 -9.99
N GLU A 71 1.15 3.67 -9.72
CA GLU A 71 2.14 4.45 -8.99
C GLU A 71 1.45 5.27 -7.90
N ILE A 72 2.07 5.32 -6.72
CA ILE A 72 1.72 6.25 -5.65
C ILE A 72 2.98 7.02 -5.25
N ASP A 73 2.96 8.33 -5.48
CA ASP A 73 3.97 9.27 -4.99
C ASP A 73 3.37 10.13 -3.87
N CYS A 74 3.73 9.75 -2.64
CA CYS A 74 3.28 10.44 -1.43
C CYS A 74 4.44 10.93 -0.55
N LYS A 75 5.58 11.22 -1.18
CA LYS A 75 6.80 11.70 -0.51
C LYS A 75 6.63 13.05 0.17
N GLY A 76 7.35 13.28 1.26
CA GLY A 76 7.51 14.61 1.88
C GLY A 76 6.21 15.22 2.40
N ARG A 77 5.29 14.41 2.94
CA ARG A 77 3.96 14.86 3.33
C ARG A 77 3.66 14.72 4.82
N ALA A 78 4.67 14.38 5.64
CA ALA A 78 4.48 14.09 7.07
C ALA A 78 3.40 13.02 7.32
N ILE A 79 3.33 12.00 6.47
CA ILE A 79 2.41 10.87 6.60
C ILE A 79 2.92 9.95 7.71
N THR A 80 2.04 9.59 8.62
CA THR A 80 2.34 8.70 9.75
C THR A 80 1.86 7.27 9.52
N ASN A 81 0.90 7.06 8.59
CA ASN A 81 0.27 5.77 8.37
C ASN A 81 -0.22 5.66 6.91
N LEU A 82 0.09 4.54 6.27
CA LEU A 82 -0.37 4.22 4.91
C LEU A 82 -1.52 3.18 4.90
N LYS A 83 -2.27 3.02 6.01
CA LYS A 83 -3.46 2.16 5.99
C LYS A 83 -4.39 2.58 4.85
N GLY A 84 -4.88 1.59 4.10
CA GLY A 84 -5.60 1.78 2.85
C GLY A 84 -4.74 1.50 1.61
N ILE A 85 -3.40 1.43 1.75
CA ILE A 85 -2.50 1.03 0.65
C ILE A 85 -2.83 -0.37 0.14
N GLU A 86 -3.37 -1.24 0.99
CA GLU A 86 -3.74 -2.62 0.68
C GLU A 86 -4.84 -2.74 -0.37
N TYR A 87 -5.62 -1.69 -0.61
CA TYR A 87 -6.63 -1.67 -1.67
C TYR A 87 -6.00 -1.59 -3.07
N PHE A 88 -4.84 -0.98 -3.21
CA PHE A 88 -4.15 -0.79 -4.49
C PHE A 88 -3.36 -2.04 -4.91
N THR A 89 -4.07 -3.12 -5.17
CA THR A 89 -3.45 -4.43 -5.53
C THR A 89 -2.77 -4.44 -6.90
N ALA A 90 -2.98 -3.41 -7.71
CA ALA A 90 -2.34 -3.23 -9.00
C ALA A 90 -1.08 -2.35 -8.94
N LEU A 91 -0.72 -1.85 -7.75
CA LEU A 91 0.42 -0.95 -7.53
C LEU A 91 1.73 -1.63 -7.93
N GLU A 92 2.52 -0.91 -8.72
CA GLU A 92 3.82 -1.33 -9.21
C GLU A 92 4.95 -0.51 -8.58
N ASP A 93 4.73 0.79 -8.35
CA ASP A 93 5.74 1.71 -7.85
C ASP A 93 5.20 2.53 -6.66
N LEU A 94 5.94 2.52 -5.54
CA LEU A 94 5.59 3.25 -4.33
C LEU A 94 6.74 4.14 -3.88
N TYR A 95 6.50 5.45 -3.83
CA TYR A 95 7.43 6.46 -3.32
C TYR A 95 6.81 7.14 -2.09
N CYS A 96 7.17 6.63 -0.90
CA CYS A 96 6.68 7.15 0.40
C CYS A 96 7.83 7.66 1.28
N TYR A 97 8.93 8.09 0.66
CA TYR A 97 10.10 8.60 1.37
C TYR A 97 9.84 10.00 1.99
N ASP A 98 10.68 10.36 2.95
CA ASP A 98 10.59 11.64 3.66
C ASP A 98 9.21 11.83 4.32
N ASN A 99 8.85 10.84 5.17
CA ASN A 99 7.62 10.80 5.93
C ASN A 99 7.89 10.36 7.39
N GLU A 100 6.85 10.10 8.16
CA GLU A 100 6.95 9.72 9.58
C GLU A 100 6.44 8.30 9.85
N LEU A 101 6.54 7.41 8.85
CA LEU A 101 6.05 6.04 8.94
C LEU A 101 6.82 5.23 9.98
N THR A 102 6.11 4.60 10.91
CA THR A 102 6.66 3.64 11.87
C THR A 102 6.41 2.19 11.48
N GLU A 103 5.46 1.96 10.58
CA GLU A 103 5.08 0.67 10.01
C GLU A 103 4.72 0.82 8.53
N LEU A 104 4.87 -0.26 7.77
CA LEU A 104 4.52 -0.30 6.35
C LEU A 104 4.11 -1.73 5.99
N ASP A 105 2.81 -1.95 5.75
CA ASP A 105 2.27 -3.25 5.34
C ASP A 105 2.01 -3.28 3.84
N LEU A 106 2.84 -4.03 3.11
CA LEU A 106 2.77 -4.18 1.66
C LEU A 106 2.35 -5.59 1.22
N ARG A 107 1.83 -6.41 2.13
CA ARG A 107 1.49 -7.81 1.83
C ARG A 107 0.47 -7.97 0.72
N ARG A 108 -0.39 -6.99 0.48
CA ARG A 108 -1.39 -6.99 -0.60
C ARG A 108 -0.88 -6.40 -1.91
N ASN A 109 0.22 -5.65 -1.89
CA ASN A 109 0.78 -4.98 -3.07
C ASN A 109 1.78 -5.89 -3.81
N THR A 110 1.34 -7.08 -4.17
CA THR A 110 2.19 -8.18 -4.71
C THR A 110 2.75 -7.90 -6.11
N LYS A 111 2.36 -6.78 -6.73
CA LYS A 111 2.85 -6.35 -8.06
C LYS A 111 3.98 -5.33 -7.97
N LEU A 112 4.36 -4.90 -6.77
CA LEU A 112 5.42 -3.91 -6.58
C LEU A 112 6.72 -4.32 -7.25
N LYS A 113 7.28 -3.37 -8.01
CA LYS A 113 8.57 -3.42 -8.72
C LYS A 113 9.58 -2.46 -8.10
N GLU A 114 9.12 -1.29 -7.67
CA GLU A 114 9.95 -0.27 -7.07
C GLU A 114 9.35 0.20 -5.75
N LEU A 115 10.20 0.27 -4.73
CA LEU A 115 9.86 0.79 -3.41
C LEU A 115 10.92 1.78 -2.98
N ASN A 116 10.51 3.00 -2.69
CA ASN A 116 11.33 3.96 -1.95
C ASN A 116 10.58 4.40 -0.68
N CYS A 117 11.01 3.88 0.46
CA CYS A 117 10.52 4.23 1.79
C CYS A 117 11.63 4.84 2.66
N SER A 118 12.66 5.42 2.05
CA SER A 118 13.76 6.06 2.77
C SER A 118 13.30 7.23 3.65
N THR A 119 14.12 7.62 4.60
CA THR A 119 13.85 8.75 5.49
C THR A 119 12.47 8.63 6.15
N ASN A 120 12.33 7.58 6.94
CA ASN A 120 11.15 7.26 7.74
C ASN A 120 11.60 6.76 9.14
N ARG A 121 10.68 6.17 9.92
CA ARG A 121 10.96 5.64 11.27
C ARG A 121 10.69 4.14 11.36
N LEU A 122 10.82 3.41 10.23
CA LEU A 122 10.53 1.98 10.17
C LEU A 122 11.54 1.18 10.99
N THR A 123 11.06 0.29 11.84
CA THR A 123 11.88 -0.67 12.61
C THR A 123 11.90 -2.06 11.99
N VAL A 124 10.86 -2.38 11.22
CA VAL A 124 10.68 -3.64 10.49
C VAL A 124 10.16 -3.32 9.09
N LEU A 125 10.62 -4.09 8.10
CA LEU A 125 10.13 -4.04 6.74
C LEU A 125 10.03 -5.48 6.21
N ASP A 126 8.79 -5.96 6.04
CA ASP A 126 8.51 -7.29 5.47
C ASP A 126 8.18 -7.17 3.98
N LEU A 127 9.07 -7.70 3.14
CA LEU A 127 8.94 -7.72 1.67
C LEU A 127 8.70 -9.14 1.14
N SER A 128 8.34 -10.09 1.99
CA SER A 128 8.18 -11.51 1.63
C SER A 128 7.08 -11.73 0.57
N GLN A 129 6.08 -10.85 0.52
CA GLN A 129 4.96 -10.92 -0.43
C GLN A 129 5.16 -10.07 -1.68
N ASN A 130 6.36 -9.49 -1.88
CA ASN A 130 6.64 -8.61 -3.03
C ASN A 130 7.75 -9.20 -3.96
N PRO A 131 7.54 -10.39 -4.56
CA PRO A 131 8.58 -11.12 -5.30
C PRO A 131 8.96 -10.46 -6.63
N LYS A 132 8.28 -9.38 -7.03
CA LYS A 132 8.55 -8.65 -8.28
C LYS A 132 9.46 -7.45 -8.10
N LEU A 133 9.84 -7.13 -6.85
CA LEU A 133 10.71 -6.00 -6.55
C LEU A 133 12.04 -6.10 -7.28
N LYS A 134 12.39 -5.01 -7.96
CA LYS A 134 13.66 -4.78 -8.66
C LYS A 134 14.49 -3.72 -7.95
N MET A 135 13.85 -2.74 -7.33
CA MET A 135 14.49 -1.67 -6.59
C MET A 135 13.85 -1.51 -5.21
N VAL A 136 14.68 -1.45 -4.18
CA VAL A 136 14.29 -1.10 -2.81
C VAL A 136 15.25 -0.05 -2.26
N ILE A 137 14.72 1.10 -1.89
CA ILE A 137 15.42 2.16 -1.17
C ILE A 137 14.73 2.31 0.19
N CYS A 138 15.39 1.85 1.24
CA CYS A 138 14.93 1.91 2.63
C CYS A 138 15.98 2.54 3.56
N SER A 139 16.85 3.40 3.00
CA SER A 139 17.86 4.13 3.76
C SER A 139 17.25 5.06 4.80
N ASP A 140 18.04 5.45 5.79
CA ASP A 140 17.64 6.43 6.81
C ASP A 140 16.33 6.05 7.51
N ASN A 141 16.32 4.85 8.07
CA ASN A 141 15.25 4.26 8.89
C ASN A 141 15.85 3.71 10.21
N ALA A 142 15.09 2.93 10.94
CA ALA A 142 15.51 2.26 12.18
C ALA A 142 15.56 0.73 12.03
N LEU A 143 15.75 0.22 10.81
CA LEU A 143 15.77 -1.22 10.54
C LEU A 143 16.98 -1.89 11.19
N THR A 144 16.78 -3.07 11.77
CA THR A 144 17.83 -3.92 12.35
C THR A 144 18.09 -5.17 11.51
N ALA A 145 17.13 -5.57 10.68
CA ALA A 145 17.23 -6.70 9.76
C ALA A 145 16.36 -6.49 8.53
N LEU A 146 16.75 -7.10 7.41
CA LEU A 146 15.97 -7.09 6.18
C LEU A 146 16.10 -8.47 5.51
N ASN A 147 15.00 -9.19 5.38
CA ASN A 147 14.94 -10.47 4.71
C ASN A 147 14.51 -10.29 3.26
N LEU A 148 15.40 -10.61 2.33
CA LEU A 148 15.22 -10.48 0.89
C LEU A 148 15.14 -11.83 0.17
N SER A 149 14.93 -12.93 0.89
CA SER A 149 14.93 -14.29 0.33
C SER A 149 13.84 -14.49 -0.73
N SER A 150 12.74 -13.77 -0.65
CA SER A 150 11.63 -13.80 -1.63
C SER A 150 11.82 -12.85 -2.81
N ASN A 151 12.84 -11.97 -2.78
CA ASN A 151 13.00 -10.89 -3.76
C ASN A 151 14.10 -11.20 -4.79
N SER A 152 14.01 -12.35 -5.45
CA SER A 152 15.05 -12.83 -6.38
C SER A 152 15.27 -11.95 -7.62
N LYS A 153 14.38 -10.99 -7.89
CA LYS A 153 14.47 -10.04 -9.00
C LYS A 153 15.11 -8.71 -8.61
N LEU A 154 15.47 -8.55 -7.33
CA LEU A 154 16.03 -7.31 -6.83
C LEU A 154 17.42 -7.09 -7.43
N THR A 155 17.64 -5.94 -8.06
CA THR A 155 18.90 -5.53 -8.68
C THR A 155 19.47 -4.26 -8.06
N ASN A 156 18.66 -3.51 -7.31
CA ASN A 156 19.06 -2.28 -6.66
C ASN A 156 18.55 -2.26 -5.22
N LEU A 157 19.47 -2.15 -4.25
CA LEU A 157 19.14 -2.01 -2.84
C LEU A 157 19.96 -0.87 -2.23
N ASN A 158 19.28 0.07 -1.60
CA ASN A 158 19.92 1.03 -0.70
C ASN A 158 19.27 0.92 0.69
N ALA A 159 20.03 0.40 1.65
CA ALA A 159 19.62 0.28 3.05
C ALA A 159 20.58 1.02 4.00
N SER A 160 21.31 2.01 3.49
CA SER A 160 22.26 2.83 4.28
C SER A 160 21.53 3.67 5.33
N GLY A 161 22.26 4.21 6.31
CA GLY A 161 21.68 5.10 7.33
C GLY A 161 20.68 4.47 8.30
N ASN A 162 20.59 3.14 8.34
CA ASN A 162 19.80 2.44 9.35
C ASN A 162 20.58 2.28 10.67
N ILE A 163 19.87 2.00 11.77
CA ILE A 163 20.50 1.89 13.09
C ILE A 163 21.40 0.65 13.15
N ARG A 164 22.70 0.85 13.07
CA ARG A 164 23.74 -0.18 13.14
C ARG A 164 23.79 -1.12 11.93
N GLU A 165 24.51 -2.23 12.06
CA GLU A 165 24.66 -3.23 11.00
C GLU A 165 23.31 -3.91 10.74
N ILE A 166 22.74 -3.74 9.54
CA ILE A 166 21.57 -4.51 9.11
C ILE A 166 22.01 -5.93 8.79
N THR A 167 21.32 -6.91 9.37
CA THR A 167 21.44 -8.30 8.93
C THR A 167 20.62 -8.50 7.67
N LEU A 168 21.29 -8.71 6.52
CA LEU A 168 20.64 -9.08 5.28
C LEU A 168 20.58 -10.60 5.16
N THR A 169 19.41 -11.13 4.83
CA THR A 169 19.24 -12.54 4.48
C THR A 169 18.60 -12.62 3.09
N GLY A 170 19.10 -13.51 2.24
CA GLY A 170 18.56 -13.66 0.88
C GLY A 170 19.43 -14.56 0.00
N ASN A 171 18.89 -14.96 -1.16
CA ASN A 171 19.59 -15.79 -2.13
C ASN A 171 20.34 -14.92 -3.15
N ALA A 172 21.65 -15.22 -3.33
CA ALA A 172 22.50 -14.83 -4.47
C ALA A 172 22.30 -13.39 -4.99
N PHE A 173 22.47 -12.40 -4.11
CA PHE A 173 22.74 -11.05 -4.57
C PHE A 173 24.19 -10.96 -5.01
N VAL A 174 24.41 -10.42 -6.20
CA VAL A 174 25.74 -9.89 -6.51
C VAL A 174 25.84 -8.59 -5.71
N LEU A 175 26.55 -8.62 -4.59
CA LEU A 175 26.75 -7.45 -3.70
C LEU A 175 27.27 -6.21 -4.46
N SER A 176 27.93 -6.41 -5.59
CA SER A 176 28.38 -5.35 -6.49
C SER A 176 27.25 -4.54 -7.14
N SER A 177 26.01 -5.01 -7.10
CA SER A 177 24.85 -4.28 -7.62
C SER A 177 24.15 -3.40 -6.57
N LEU A 178 24.60 -3.47 -5.30
CA LEU A 178 23.99 -2.71 -4.20
C LEU A 178 24.58 -1.30 -4.14
N THR A 179 23.80 -0.31 -4.52
CA THR A 179 24.22 1.10 -4.43
C THR A 179 24.26 1.55 -2.97
N GLY A 180 25.42 2.05 -2.52
CA GLY A 180 25.60 2.56 -1.15
C GLY A 180 25.90 1.50 -0.10
N PHE A 181 26.07 0.24 -0.48
CA PHE A 181 26.44 -0.84 0.43
C PHE A 181 27.96 -0.96 0.56
N ASP A 182 28.48 -0.83 1.78
CA ASP A 182 29.89 -1.09 2.07
C ASP A 182 30.11 -2.58 2.33
N VAL A 183 30.55 -3.31 1.31
CA VAL A 183 30.80 -4.76 1.36
C VAL A 183 31.79 -5.13 2.47
N SER A 184 32.72 -4.23 2.82
CA SER A 184 33.73 -4.49 3.86
C SER A 184 33.12 -4.58 5.26
N LYS A 185 31.90 -4.07 5.45
CA LYS A 185 31.13 -4.09 6.70
C LYS A 185 30.07 -5.18 6.73
N ALA A 186 29.89 -5.91 5.63
CA ALA A 186 28.94 -7.03 5.57
C ALA A 186 29.40 -8.18 6.47
N ARG A 187 28.70 -8.40 7.57
CA ARG A 187 28.92 -9.54 8.47
C ARG A 187 27.69 -10.45 8.42
N ASN A 188 27.93 -11.77 8.48
CA ASN A 188 26.88 -12.79 8.52
C ASN A 188 26.01 -12.90 7.25
N TRP A 189 26.57 -12.65 6.07
CA TRP A 189 25.90 -12.96 4.83
C TRP A 189 25.70 -14.47 4.67
N GLN A 190 24.45 -14.94 4.61
CA GLN A 190 24.11 -16.33 4.31
C GLN A 190 23.48 -16.40 2.92
N GLY A 191 24.19 -17.00 1.97
CA GLY A 191 23.61 -17.37 0.67
C GLY A 191 24.16 -16.67 -0.58
N GLY A 192 25.24 -15.90 -0.49
CA GLY A 192 25.91 -15.30 -1.66
C GLY A 192 27.40 -15.68 -1.71
N THR A 193 27.92 -15.91 -2.93
CA THR A 193 29.40 -15.90 -3.15
C THR A 193 29.87 -14.44 -3.19
N VAL A 194 30.85 -14.11 -2.37
CA VAL A 194 31.59 -12.86 -2.42
C VAL A 194 32.54 -12.90 -3.62
#